data_54eba779fe0ba66dd0ecbd3a2cb8e341
#
_entry.id   54eba779fe0ba66dd0ecbd3a2cb8e341
#
_cell.length_a   1.000
_cell.length_b   1.000
_cell.length_c   1.000
_cell.angle_alpha   90.00
_cell.angle_beta   90.00
_cell.angle_gamma   90.00
#
_symmetry.space_group_name_H-M   'P 1'
#
loop_
_entity.id
_entity.type
_entity.pdbx_description
1 polymer ?
#
loop_
_entity_poly.entity_id
_entity_poly.type
_entity_poly.pdbx_seq_one_letter_code
_entity_poly.pdbx_strand_id
1 'polypeptide(L)'
;MKIKSLNSLFAIALAAVAVLGMASCNEKKFHVNGTIGNAADSTLYFENMSLNGPVVVDSVKLSADGTFAFDEKAPAAPEFYRLRIAGQIINIAIDSTETVNIKAEYPGMASQYEVSGSEECSRIKELTLMQMGLQTQLNAIAQNPQLGAYAVND
;
A
#
# COMPACT_ATOMS: atom_id res chain seq x y z
N MET A 1 -4.29 -2.38 -68.02
CA MET A 1 -3.44 -3.22 -67.17
C MET A 1 -2.48 -2.32 -66.37
N LYS A 2 -2.56 -2.20 -65.06
CA LYS A 2 -1.71 -1.51 -64.08
C LYS A 2 -2.50 -0.69 -63.04
N ILE A 3 -3.40 -1.35 -62.30
CA ILE A 3 -3.97 -0.75 -61.07
C ILE A 3 -3.88 -1.73 -59.89
N LYS A 4 -3.24 -2.90 -60.01
CA LYS A 4 -3.13 -3.90 -58.95
C LYS A 4 -1.93 -3.73 -58.00
N SER A 5 -0.98 -2.84 -58.31
CA SER A 5 0.25 -2.70 -57.47
C SER A 5 0.14 -1.61 -56.40
N LEU A 6 -0.76 -0.64 -56.58
CA LEU A 6 -0.87 0.48 -55.64
C LEU A 6 -1.61 0.11 -54.34
N ASN A 7 -2.61 -0.77 -54.45
CA ASN A 7 -3.36 -1.24 -53.27
C ASN A 7 -2.54 -2.17 -52.37
N SER A 8 -1.57 -2.89 -52.92
CA SER A 8 -0.68 -3.79 -52.19
C SER A 8 0.33 -3.01 -51.33
N LEU A 9 0.84 -1.89 -51.85
CA LEU A 9 1.77 -1.02 -51.13
C LEU A 9 1.07 -0.26 -50.00
N PHE A 10 -0.18 0.14 -50.15
CA PHE A 10 -0.99 0.77 -49.11
C PHE A 10 -1.34 -0.22 -47.98
N ALA A 11 -1.63 -1.47 -48.30
CA ALA A 11 -1.91 -2.50 -47.32
C ALA A 11 -0.68 -2.85 -46.44
N ILE A 12 0.52 -2.87 -47.06
CA ILE A 12 1.78 -3.12 -46.33
C ILE A 12 2.16 -1.94 -45.44
N ALA A 13 1.92 -0.70 -45.88
CA ALA A 13 2.17 0.50 -45.08
C ALA A 13 1.24 0.59 -43.84
N LEU A 14 -0.02 0.18 -44.00
CA LEU A 14 -0.99 0.17 -42.88
C LEU A 14 -0.67 -0.93 -41.85
N ALA A 15 -0.16 -2.09 -42.30
CA ALA A 15 0.27 -3.17 -41.39
C ALA A 15 1.54 -2.82 -40.61
N ALA A 16 2.46 -2.04 -41.19
CA ALA A 16 3.69 -1.59 -40.54
C ALA A 16 3.42 -0.57 -39.38
N VAL A 17 2.40 0.28 -39.55
CA VAL A 17 2.01 1.26 -38.52
C VAL A 17 1.31 0.58 -37.31
N ALA A 18 0.59 -0.52 -37.54
CA ALA A 18 -0.07 -1.27 -36.46
C ALA A 18 0.91 -2.03 -35.54
N VAL A 19 2.12 -2.36 -36.00
CA VAL A 19 3.15 -3.08 -35.20
C VAL A 19 3.95 -2.12 -34.32
N LEU A 20 4.03 -0.84 -34.64
CA LEU A 20 4.73 0.17 -33.82
C LEU A 20 3.96 0.66 -32.60
N GLY A 21 2.68 0.32 -32.46
CA GLY A 21 1.82 0.70 -31.33
C GLY A 21 1.87 -0.26 -30.15
N MET A 22 2.61 -1.37 -30.19
CA MET A 22 2.66 -2.37 -29.12
C MET A 22 3.98 -2.42 -28.35
N ALA A 23 4.81 -1.38 -28.43
CA ALA A 23 5.81 -1.15 -27.40
C ALA A 23 5.11 -0.50 -26.19
N SER A 24 4.13 -1.19 -25.61
CA SER A 24 3.69 -0.93 -24.26
C SER A 24 4.91 -1.16 -23.37
N CYS A 25 5.51 -0.08 -22.87
CA CYS A 25 6.46 -0.17 -21.78
C CYS A 25 5.77 -0.95 -20.67
N ASN A 26 6.15 -2.20 -20.48
CA ASN A 26 5.67 -3.02 -19.39
C ASN A 26 6.36 -2.51 -18.13
N GLU A 27 5.90 -1.35 -17.62
CA GLU A 27 6.39 -0.83 -16.35
C GLU A 27 6.11 -1.86 -15.27
N LYS A 28 7.18 -2.25 -14.58
CA LYS A 28 7.05 -3.13 -13.42
C LYS A 28 6.26 -2.40 -12.36
N LYS A 29 5.20 -3.02 -11.88
CA LYS A 29 4.32 -2.48 -10.83
C LYS A 29 4.30 -3.39 -9.62
N PHE A 30 4.02 -2.80 -8.48
CA PHE A 30 3.57 -3.51 -7.30
C PHE A 30 2.08 -3.23 -7.06
N HIS A 31 1.44 -4.05 -6.25
CA HIS A 31 0.01 -4.00 -5.98
C HIS A 31 -0.24 -4.03 -4.47
N VAL A 32 -1.15 -3.18 -4.00
CA VAL A 32 -1.64 -3.21 -2.62
C VAL A 32 -3.16 -3.29 -2.67
N ASN A 33 -3.68 -4.45 -2.34
CA ASN A 33 -5.11 -4.76 -2.48
C ASN A 33 -5.70 -5.16 -1.13
N GLY A 34 -7.00 -5.10 -1.00
CA GLY A 34 -7.65 -5.67 0.15
C GLY A 34 -9.04 -5.16 0.46
N THR A 35 -9.41 -5.34 1.72
CA THR A 35 -10.70 -4.88 2.24
C THR A 35 -10.51 -4.22 3.60
N ILE A 36 -11.23 -3.12 3.83
CA ILE A 36 -11.36 -2.48 5.14
C ILE A 36 -12.85 -2.41 5.46
N GLY A 37 -13.30 -3.27 6.37
CA GLY A 37 -14.67 -3.31 6.83
C GLY A 37 -15.01 -2.11 7.72
N ASN A 38 -16.28 -1.80 7.85
CA ASN A 38 -16.83 -0.70 8.66
C ASN A 38 -16.27 0.70 8.31
N ALA A 39 -15.79 0.89 7.08
CA ALA A 39 -15.18 2.13 6.61
C ALA A 39 -15.90 2.73 5.40
N ALA A 40 -17.18 2.37 5.18
CA ALA A 40 -17.97 2.92 4.10
C ALA A 40 -17.95 4.46 4.12
N ASP A 41 -17.86 5.06 2.92
CA ASP A 41 -17.75 6.51 2.71
C ASP A 41 -16.47 7.18 3.24
N SER A 42 -15.57 6.45 3.91
CA SER A 42 -14.25 6.96 4.29
C SER A 42 -13.32 7.02 3.08
N THR A 43 -12.38 7.96 3.11
CA THR A 43 -11.28 8.00 2.12
C THR A 43 -10.08 7.26 2.67
N LEU A 44 -9.65 6.23 1.94
CA LEU A 44 -8.41 5.52 2.18
C LEU A 44 -7.31 6.19 1.36
N TYR A 45 -6.29 6.67 2.05
CA TYR A 45 -5.09 7.26 1.43
C TYR A 45 -3.98 6.23 1.36
N PHE A 46 -3.32 6.16 0.22
CA PHE A 46 -2.07 5.44 0.03
C PHE A 46 -0.95 6.46 -0.07
N GLU A 47 0.01 6.40 0.86
CA GLU A 47 1.04 7.42 1.03
C GLU A 47 2.43 6.79 0.98
N ASN A 48 3.37 7.44 0.28
CA ASN A 48 4.80 7.13 0.33
C ASN A 48 5.43 7.88 1.51
N MET A 49 6.30 7.21 2.26
CA MET A 49 7.02 7.79 3.40
C MET A 49 8.33 8.39 2.93
N SER A 50 8.30 9.63 2.45
CA SER A 50 9.49 10.35 2.00
C SER A 50 10.28 10.94 3.17
N LEU A 51 11.51 11.38 2.90
CA LEU A 51 12.36 12.08 3.89
C LEU A 51 11.73 13.39 4.39
N ASN A 52 10.86 14.00 3.60
CA ASN A 52 10.15 15.24 3.94
C ASN A 52 8.76 14.99 4.55
N GLY A 53 8.45 13.75 4.87
CA GLY A 53 7.16 13.31 5.40
C GLY A 53 6.31 12.54 4.40
N PRO A 54 5.08 12.16 4.79
CA PRO A 54 4.19 11.37 3.95
C PRO A 54 3.70 12.17 2.74
N VAL A 55 3.73 11.53 1.57
CA VAL A 55 3.20 12.08 0.31
C VAL A 55 2.09 11.16 -0.19
N VAL A 56 0.91 11.70 -0.43
CA VAL A 56 -0.21 10.94 -1.01
C VAL A 56 0.15 10.54 -2.43
N VAL A 57 0.16 9.23 -2.69
CA VAL A 57 0.42 8.63 -4.00
C VAL A 57 -0.90 8.38 -4.71
N ASP A 58 -1.88 7.81 -3.97
CA ASP A 58 -3.21 7.54 -4.47
C ASP A 58 -4.24 7.57 -3.33
N SER A 59 -5.52 7.57 -3.68
CA SER A 59 -6.61 7.51 -2.70
C SER A 59 -7.88 6.93 -3.31
N VAL A 60 -8.70 6.31 -2.48
CA VAL A 60 -10.00 5.78 -2.88
C VAL A 60 -11.04 6.06 -1.81
N LYS A 61 -12.25 6.44 -2.24
CA LYS A 61 -13.41 6.48 -1.36
C LYS A 61 -13.99 5.06 -1.27
N LEU A 62 -13.97 4.49 -0.08
CA LEU A 62 -14.42 3.11 0.14
C LEU A 62 -15.94 2.99 -0.01
N SER A 63 -16.38 1.97 -0.72
CA SER A 63 -17.76 1.53 -0.81
C SER A 63 -18.14 0.65 0.38
N ALA A 64 -19.39 0.20 0.42
CA ALA A 64 -19.90 -0.61 1.53
C ALA A 64 -19.18 -1.96 1.72
N ASP A 65 -18.61 -2.54 0.65
CA ASP A 65 -17.80 -3.76 0.69
C ASP A 65 -16.36 -3.52 1.18
N GLY A 66 -15.93 -2.26 1.25
CA GLY A 66 -14.61 -1.85 1.75
C GLY A 66 -13.44 -2.27 0.86
N THR A 67 -13.67 -2.72 -0.37
CA THR A 67 -12.60 -3.18 -1.27
C THR A 67 -11.78 -2.00 -1.79
N PHE A 68 -10.48 -2.23 -1.96
CA PHE A 68 -9.55 -1.28 -2.58
C PHE A 68 -8.45 -2.00 -3.36
N ALA A 69 -7.87 -1.29 -4.33
CA ALA A 69 -6.71 -1.74 -5.10
C ALA A 69 -5.88 -0.52 -5.52
N PHE A 70 -4.59 -0.55 -5.20
CA PHE A 70 -3.60 0.44 -5.62
C PHE A 70 -2.53 -0.25 -6.45
N ASP A 71 -2.20 0.33 -7.60
CA ASP A 71 -1.22 -0.16 -8.56
C ASP A 71 -0.20 0.94 -8.85
N GLU A 72 1.01 0.78 -8.33
CA GLU A 72 2.05 1.78 -8.46
C GLU A 72 3.30 1.21 -9.13
N LYS A 73 4.13 2.10 -9.68
CA LYS A 73 5.42 1.75 -10.24
C LYS A 73 6.32 1.15 -9.18
N ALA A 74 6.93 0.00 -9.50
CA ALA A 74 7.89 -0.65 -8.62
C ALA A 74 9.06 0.30 -8.29
N PRO A 75 9.43 0.43 -7.01
CA PRO A 75 10.53 1.28 -6.59
C PRO A 75 11.87 0.69 -7.08
N ALA A 76 12.89 1.56 -7.22
CA ALA A 76 14.25 1.15 -7.58
C ALA A 76 15.02 0.55 -6.39
N ALA A 77 14.59 0.81 -5.18
CA ALA A 77 15.11 0.30 -3.91
C ALA A 77 13.94 0.16 -2.93
N PRO A 78 14.08 -0.62 -1.84
CA PRO A 78 13.02 -0.77 -0.86
C PRO A 78 12.50 0.58 -0.34
N GLU A 79 11.20 0.76 -0.36
CA GLU A 79 10.52 1.98 0.09
C GLU A 79 9.41 1.65 1.08
N PHE A 80 9.10 2.61 1.95
CA PHE A 80 8.00 2.51 2.90
C PHE A 80 6.79 3.30 2.43
N TYR A 81 5.65 2.69 2.60
CA TYR A 81 4.33 3.26 2.33
C TYR A 81 3.43 3.08 3.55
N ARG A 82 2.27 3.69 3.51
CA ARG A 82 1.22 3.45 4.49
C ARG A 82 -0.17 3.60 3.91
N LEU A 83 -1.10 2.82 4.43
CA LEU A 83 -2.53 3.01 4.27
C LEU A 83 -3.04 3.84 5.45
N ARG A 84 -3.86 4.85 5.18
CA ARG A 84 -4.38 5.73 6.23
C ARG A 84 -5.86 6.06 6.03
N ILE A 85 -6.64 5.90 7.10
CA ILE A 85 -7.98 6.48 7.26
C ILE A 85 -7.96 7.28 8.56
N ALA A 86 -8.18 8.61 8.49
CA ALA A 86 -8.05 9.50 9.65
C ALA A 86 -6.71 9.30 10.37
N GLY A 87 -6.72 8.95 11.65
CA GLY A 87 -5.53 8.65 12.45
C GLY A 87 -5.10 7.18 12.47
N GLN A 88 -5.80 6.29 11.76
CA GLN A 88 -5.49 4.86 11.70
C GLN A 88 -4.53 4.57 10.56
N ILE A 89 -3.43 3.88 10.84
CA ILE A 89 -2.33 3.67 9.88
C ILE A 89 -1.92 2.21 9.87
N ILE A 90 -1.71 1.66 8.65
CA ILE A 90 -1.04 0.38 8.41
C ILE A 90 0.22 0.67 7.60
N ASN A 91 1.39 0.33 8.15
CA ASN A 91 2.66 0.50 7.46
C ASN A 91 2.95 -0.68 6.53
N ILE A 92 3.52 -0.38 5.37
CA ILE A 92 3.81 -1.31 4.28
C ILE A 92 5.24 -1.07 3.80
N ALA A 93 6.01 -2.14 3.60
CA ALA A 93 7.29 -2.09 2.90
C ALA A 93 7.14 -2.70 1.51
N ILE A 94 7.67 -2.05 0.50
CA ILE A 94 7.70 -2.52 -0.88
C ILE A 94 9.15 -2.58 -1.34
N ASP A 95 9.54 -3.74 -1.81
CA ASP A 95 10.90 -4.00 -2.30
C ASP A 95 10.95 -4.02 -3.84
N SER A 96 9.92 -4.54 -4.49
CA SER A 96 9.95 -4.75 -5.94
C SER A 96 8.54 -4.75 -6.56
N THR A 97 8.06 -5.88 -7.02
CA THR A 97 6.80 -6.05 -7.77
C THR A 97 5.79 -6.93 -7.02
N GLU A 98 5.93 -7.02 -5.71
CA GLU A 98 5.05 -7.83 -4.89
C GLU A 98 3.59 -7.37 -4.94
N THR A 99 2.72 -8.29 -4.58
CA THR A 99 1.31 -8.02 -4.31
C THR A 99 1.04 -8.20 -2.82
N VAL A 100 0.81 -7.10 -2.14
CA VAL A 100 0.47 -7.09 -0.71
C VAL A 100 -1.04 -7.09 -0.57
N ASN A 101 -1.57 -8.05 0.19
CA ASN A 101 -3.00 -8.14 0.48
C ASN A 101 -3.26 -7.80 1.94
N ILE A 102 -4.18 -6.88 2.19
CA ILE A 102 -4.55 -6.39 3.51
C ILE A 102 -6.03 -6.67 3.77
N LYS A 103 -6.34 -7.14 4.98
CA LYS A 103 -7.70 -7.25 5.48
C LYS A 103 -7.76 -6.62 6.86
N ALA A 104 -8.62 -5.64 7.05
CA ALA A 104 -8.75 -4.89 8.29
C ALA A 104 -10.19 -4.47 8.57
N GLU A 105 -10.43 -4.03 9.80
CA GLU A 105 -11.71 -3.46 10.25
C GLU A 105 -11.47 -2.08 10.86
N TYR A 106 -12.20 -1.07 10.41
CA TYR A 106 -12.17 0.26 11.00
C TYR A 106 -13.10 0.30 12.23
N PRO A 107 -12.72 0.97 13.34
CA PRO A 107 -11.54 1.82 13.55
C PRO A 107 -10.31 1.09 14.09
N GLY A 108 -10.28 -0.21 14.20
CA GLY A 108 -9.16 -1.00 14.75
C GLY A 108 -8.05 -1.33 13.76
N MET A 109 -8.04 -0.76 12.56
CA MET A 109 -7.16 -1.18 11.46
C MET A 109 -5.66 -1.05 11.75
N ALA A 110 -5.26 -0.16 12.66
CA ALA A 110 -3.84 0.02 13.00
C ALA A 110 -3.24 -1.17 13.77
N SER A 111 -4.05 -1.96 14.46
CA SER A 111 -3.61 -3.10 15.29
C SER A 111 -4.29 -4.43 14.93
N GLN A 112 -5.45 -4.37 14.29
CA GLN A 112 -6.26 -5.53 13.96
C GLN A 112 -6.38 -5.66 12.43
N TYR A 113 -5.31 -6.13 11.80
CA TYR A 113 -5.28 -6.38 10.37
C TYR A 113 -4.54 -7.67 10.04
N GLU A 114 -4.88 -8.26 8.91
CA GLU A 114 -4.13 -9.36 8.32
C GLU A 114 -3.34 -8.83 7.13
N VAL A 115 -2.14 -9.36 6.92
CA VAL A 115 -1.29 -9.04 5.78
C VAL A 115 -0.73 -10.32 5.19
N SER A 116 -0.68 -10.40 3.86
CA SER A 116 -0.09 -11.50 3.11
C SER A 116 0.54 -11.01 1.81
N GLY A 117 1.39 -11.84 1.20
CA GLY A 117 2.09 -11.53 -0.04
C GLY A 117 3.43 -10.81 0.14
N SER A 118 3.80 -10.43 1.38
CA SER A 118 5.10 -9.85 1.71
C SER A 118 5.54 -10.27 3.11
N GLU A 119 6.75 -10.82 3.20
CA GLU A 119 7.35 -11.21 4.48
C GLU A 119 7.73 -9.97 5.30
N GLU A 120 8.24 -8.92 4.64
CA GLU A 120 8.60 -7.64 5.25
C GLU A 120 7.39 -6.97 5.89
N CYS A 121 6.25 -6.95 5.21
CA CYS A 121 5.00 -6.43 5.77
C CYS A 121 4.53 -7.24 6.98
N SER A 122 4.70 -8.55 6.97
CA SER A 122 4.38 -9.42 8.12
C SER A 122 5.27 -9.10 9.32
N ARG A 123 6.57 -8.90 9.10
CA ARG A 123 7.52 -8.50 10.14
C ARG A 123 7.21 -7.11 10.71
N ILE A 124 6.85 -6.15 9.85
CA ILE A 124 6.44 -4.80 10.29
C ILE A 124 5.21 -4.90 11.20
N LYS A 125 4.23 -5.72 10.85
CA LYS A 125 3.06 -5.98 11.68
C LYS A 125 3.45 -6.49 13.07
N GLU A 126 4.29 -7.53 13.14
CA GLU A 126 4.77 -8.10 14.40
C GLU A 126 5.47 -7.05 15.27
N LEU A 127 6.38 -6.27 14.70
CA LEU A 127 7.08 -5.20 15.39
C LEU A 127 6.12 -4.11 15.90
N THR A 128 5.14 -3.73 15.10
CA THR A 128 4.11 -2.75 15.47
C THR A 128 3.31 -3.25 16.67
N LEU A 129 2.83 -4.49 16.64
CA LEU A 129 2.06 -5.09 17.74
C LEU A 129 2.90 -5.22 19.01
N MET A 130 4.17 -5.58 18.88
CA MET A 130 5.10 -5.63 20.02
C MET A 130 5.29 -4.25 20.64
N GLN A 131 5.51 -3.22 19.83
CA GLN A 131 5.66 -1.84 20.29
C GLN A 131 4.40 -1.34 21.01
N MET A 132 3.22 -1.59 20.45
CA MET A 132 1.94 -1.24 21.09
C MET A 132 1.74 -1.97 22.41
N GLY A 133 2.11 -3.24 22.49
CA GLY A 133 2.06 -4.03 23.73
C GLY A 133 2.98 -3.46 24.82
N LEU A 134 4.23 -3.13 24.46
CA LEU A 134 5.18 -2.49 25.38
C LEU A 134 4.68 -1.14 25.88
N GLN A 135 4.13 -0.31 24.98
CA GLN A 135 3.58 0.99 25.35
C GLN A 135 2.41 0.85 26.34
N THR A 136 1.55 -0.14 26.12
CA THR A 136 0.44 -0.44 27.04
C THR A 136 0.95 -0.84 28.42
N GLN A 137 1.98 -1.70 28.48
CA GLN A 137 2.60 -2.11 29.75
C GLN A 137 3.25 -0.93 30.47
N LEU A 138 3.99 -0.08 29.76
CA LEU A 138 4.61 1.12 30.32
C LEU A 138 3.56 2.08 30.89
N ASN A 139 2.46 2.29 30.17
CA ASN A 139 1.37 3.14 30.64
C ASN A 139 0.71 2.56 31.89
N ALA A 140 0.52 1.24 31.97
CA ALA A 140 -0.03 0.57 33.14
C ALA A 140 0.90 0.71 34.37
N ILE A 141 2.22 0.60 34.18
CA ILE A 141 3.23 0.82 35.22
C ILE A 141 3.21 2.28 35.68
N ALA A 142 3.19 3.23 34.74
CA ALA A 142 3.18 4.66 35.08
C ALA A 142 1.92 5.10 35.85
N GLN A 143 0.81 4.41 35.63
CA GLN A 143 -0.46 4.67 36.35
C GLN A 143 -0.57 3.94 37.69
N ASN A 144 0.40 3.08 38.06
CA ASN A 144 0.39 2.35 39.30
C ASN A 144 1.12 3.17 40.38
N PRO A 145 0.40 3.73 41.39
CA PRO A 145 1.01 4.60 42.41
C PRO A 145 2.05 3.89 43.30
N GLN A 146 2.02 2.55 43.37
CA GLN A 146 3.00 1.79 44.13
C GLN A 146 4.35 1.64 43.45
N LEU A 147 4.37 1.62 42.11
CA LEU A 147 5.61 1.49 41.33
C LEU A 147 6.29 2.85 41.09
N GLY A 148 5.51 3.93 41.01
CA GLY A 148 6.05 5.29 40.93
C GLY A 148 6.81 5.75 42.19
N ALA A 149 6.51 5.16 43.35
CA ALA A 149 7.20 5.49 44.58
C ALA A 149 8.63 4.92 44.69
N TYR A 150 8.96 3.88 43.93
CA TYR A 150 10.32 3.31 43.88
C TYR A 150 11.30 4.09 43.00
N ALA A 151 10.79 4.86 42.04
CA ALA A 151 11.62 5.62 41.09
C ALA A 151 12.10 6.99 41.63
N VAL A 152 11.65 7.41 42.83
CA VAL A 152 11.94 8.75 43.40
C VAL A 152 12.91 8.67 44.60
N ASN A 153 13.35 7.48 45.00
CA ASN A 153 14.17 7.28 46.21
C ASN A 153 15.61 6.80 45.93
N ASP A 154 16.16 7.02 44.73
CA ASP A 154 17.59 6.83 44.46
C ASP A 154 18.24 8.14 44.02
#